data_1d3c8e47788321c8ea8aee2967c1acd2
#
_entry.id   1d3c8e47788321c8ea8aee2967c1acd2
#
_cell.length_a   1.000
_cell.length_b   1.000
_cell.length_c   1.000
_cell.angle_alpha   90.00
_cell.angle_beta   90.00
_cell.angle_gamma   90.00
#
_symmetry.space_group_name_H-M   'P 1'
#
loop_
_entity.id
_entity.type
_entity.pdbx_description
1 polymer ?
#
loop_
_entity_poly.entity_id
_entity_poly.type
_entity_poly.pdbx_seq_one_letter_code
_entity_poly.pdbx_strand_id
1 'polypeptide(L)'
;MIGAGGHFCPVARTLGASLGKDEQAIYAQEIEFELDDAQAAVCAVLPEQPELYFSEDLKGYGWCFRKGNYLNVGLGREGNHQLAQQVHAFAQWLSSIGRIPSDMPSRFKGHAYLLYSHAKRPVIDDGVLIIGDAAGLAYTQSGEGIRPAIESGLMAADVLRQTRGDYRRERLADYEQRLRSRFGARDPAPAGSSVIPSGLRSAIARSLMRTQWFTRRFVLDKWFLHADQPALVP
;
A
#
# COMPACT_ATOMS: atom_id res chain seq x y z
N MET A 1 23.91 2.34 -7.50
CA MET A 1 23.13 2.95 -6.36
C MET A 1 21.75 2.35 -6.32
N ILE A 2 21.13 2.17 -5.13
CA ILE A 2 19.74 1.69 -5.00
C ILE A 2 18.92 2.76 -4.28
N GLY A 3 17.84 3.22 -4.91
CA GLY A 3 16.86 4.13 -4.33
C GLY A 3 15.74 3.35 -3.64
N ALA A 4 15.76 3.34 -2.30
CA ALA A 4 14.80 2.63 -1.44
C ALA A 4 14.21 3.55 -0.35
N GLY A 5 14.24 4.86 -0.55
CA GLY A 5 13.86 5.88 0.44
C GLY A 5 12.34 6.17 0.50
N GLY A 6 11.49 5.27 0.04
CA GLY A 6 10.03 5.47 0.02
C GLY A 6 9.58 6.53 -0.98
N HIS A 7 8.35 7.02 -0.82
CA HIS A 7 7.74 7.96 -1.77
C HIS A 7 8.61 9.20 -2.06
N PHE A 8 9.26 9.74 -1.03
CA PHE A 8 10.10 10.94 -1.13
C PHE A 8 11.59 10.63 -1.37
N CYS A 9 11.91 9.48 -1.95
CA CYS A 9 13.26 9.02 -2.19
C CYS A 9 14.10 10.06 -2.97
N PRO A 10 15.24 10.55 -2.43
CA PRO A 10 16.08 11.52 -3.12
C PRO A 10 16.69 10.95 -4.41
N VAL A 11 16.99 9.65 -4.46
CA VAL A 11 17.50 8.99 -5.67
C VAL A 11 16.44 8.95 -6.78
N ALA A 12 15.18 8.64 -6.45
CA ALA A 12 14.09 8.71 -7.42
C ALA A 12 13.89 10.15 -7.95
N ARG A 13 14.08 11.15 -7.08
CA ARG A 13 14.00 12.56 -7.45
C ARG A 13 15.05 12.95 -8.46
N THR A 14 16.30 12.48 -8.34
CA THR A 14 17.36 12.77 -9.33
C THR A 14 17.05 12.16 -10.68
N LEU A 15 16.25 11.09 -10.75
CA LEU A 15 15.76 10.49 -11.98
C LEU A 15 14.47 11.15 -12.53
N GLY A 16 14.02 12.26 -11.95
CA GLY A 16 12.87 13.03 -12.43
C GLY A 16 11.53 12.67 -11.77
N ALA A 17 11.51 11.93 -10.65
CA ALA A 17 10.28 11.71 -9.91
C ALA A 17 9.70 13.04 -9.40
N SER A 18 8.40 13.29 -9.62
CA SER A 18 7.73 14.56 -9.29
C SER A 18 7.47 14.75 -7.80
N LEU A 19 7.59 13.71 -7.00
CA LEU A 19 7.49 13.71 -5.55
C LEU A 19 6.26 14.48 -5.00
N GLY A 20 5.10 14.11 -5.46
CA GLY A 20 3.82 14.60 -4.94
C GLY A 20 3.23 15.80 -5.67
N LYS A 21 3.82 16.31 -6.76
CA LYS A 21 3.23 17.39 -7.55
C LYS A 21 2.18 16.87 -8.53
N ASP A 22 2.54 16.05 -9.49
CA ASP A 22 1.63 15.55 -10.53
C ASP A 22 1.30 14.06 -10.36
N GLU A 23 1.57 13.52 -9.17
CA GLU A 23 1.35 12.12 -8.85
C GLU A 23 0.11 11.96 -7.98
N GLN A 24 -0.78 11.02 -8.35
CA GLN A 24 -1.92 10.61 -7.51
C GLN A 24 -1.43 9.74 -6.36
N ALA A 25 -0.93 10.39 -5.30
CA ALA A 25 -0.47 9.68 -4.13
C ALA A 25 -1.63 9.26 -3.23
N ILE A 26 -1.47 8.09 -2.62
CA ILE A 26 -2.24 7.67 -1.46
C ILE A 26 -1.54 8.25 -0.24
N TYR A 27 -2.32 8.81 0.66
CA TYR A 27 -1.83 9.32 1.94
C TYR A 27 -2.39 8.45 3.05
N ALA A 28 -1.52 8.09 3.98
CA ALA A 28 -1.89 7.29 5.14
C ALA A 28 -1.37 7.91 6.43
N GLN A 29 -2.10 7.70 7.51
CA GLN A 29 -1.63 7.99 8.86
C GLN A 29 -1.91 6.78 9.74
N GLU A 30 -0.93 6.43 10.56
CA GLU A 30 -1.02 5.29 11.47
C GLU A 30 -0.34 5.57 12.79
N ILE A 31 -0.70 4.80 13.79
CA ILE A 31 -0.01 4.68 15.04
C ILE A 31 0.21 3.21 15.36
N GLU A 32 1.43 2.87 15.79
CA GLU A 32 1.72 1.58 16.39
C GLU A 32 2.28 1.83 17.79
N PHE A 33 1.73 1.17 18.79
CA PHE A 33 2.15 1.31 20.18
C PHE A 33 1.98 0.00 20.95
N GLU A 34 2.74 -0.15 22.02
CA GLU A 34 2.64 -1.30 22.91
C GLU A 34 1.48 -1.09 23.89
N LEU A 35 0.62 -2.10 23.99
CA LEU A 35 -0.47 -2.15 24.97
C LEU A 35 0.11 -2.54 26.33
N ASP A 36 -0.25 -1.82 27.37
CA ASP A 36 -0.07 -2.30 28.74
C ASP A 36 -1.11 -3.40 29.10
N ASP A 37 -0.98 -3.99 30.28
CA ASP A 37 -1.84 -5.09 30.70
C ASP A 37 -3.33 -4.69 30.77
N ALA A 38 -3.63 -3.46 31.19
CA ALA A 38 -5.00 -2.96 31.30
C ALA A 38 -5.59 -2.71 29.90
N GLN A 39 -4.82 -2.10 29.01
CA GLN A 39 -5.19 -1.89 27.60
C GLN A 39 -5.36 -3.22 26.85
N ALA A 40 -4.45 -4.17 27.08
CA ALA A 40 -4.51 -5.49 26.46
C ALA A 40 -5.75 -6.27 26.89
N ALA A 41 -6.19 -6.12 28.14
CA ALA A 41 -7.38 -6.78 28.68
C ALA A 41 -8.70 -6.27 28.07
N VAL A 42 -8.75 -4.99 27.65
CA VAL A 42 -9.95 -4.39 27.04
C VAL A 42 -9.91 -4.34 25.52
N CYS A 43 -8.76 -4.62 24.90
CA CYS A 43 -8.61 -4.64 23.45
C CYS A 43 -9.27 -5.88 22.86
N ALA A 44 -10.33 -5.69 22.07
CA ALA A 44 -11.07 -6.78 21.45
C ALA A 44 -10.50 -7.21 20.08
N VAL A 45 -9.41 -6.58 19.61
CA VAL A 45 -8.74 -6.96 18.36
C VAL A 45 -7.92 -8.23 18.58
N LEU A 46 -8.20 -9.27 17.82
CA LEU A 46 -7.51 -10.55 17.92
C LEU A 46 -6.18 -10.52 17.14
N PRO A 47 -5.09 -11.11 17.68
CA PRO A 47 -3.77 -11.08 17.01
C PRO A 47 -3.76 -11.72 15.62
N GLU A 48 -4.62 -12.70 15.37
CA GLU A 48 -4.66 -13.45 14.11
C GLU A 48 -5.66 -12.88 13.10
N GLN A 49 -6.39 -11.82 13.46
CA GLN A 49 -7.48 -11.28 12.65
C GLN A 49 -7.31 -9.78 12.42
N PRO A 50 -6.55 -9.37 11.40
CA PRO A 50 -6.52 -7.97 11.01
C PRO A 50 -7.90 -7.51 10.53
N GLU A 51 -8.31 -6.33 10.96
CA GLU A 51 -9.60 -5.74 10.63
C GLU A 51 -9.42 -4.62 9.62
N LEU A 52 -10.25 -4.63 8.56
CA LEU A 52 -10.26 -3.61 7.51
C LEU A 52 -11.63 -2.95 7.45
N TYR A 53 -11.64 -1.62 7.39
CA TYR A 53 -12.84 -0.78 7.41
C TYR A 53 -12.86 0.12 6.19
N PHE A 54 -13.59 -0.26 5.15
CA PHE A 54 -13.66 0.51 3.90
C PHE A 54 -14.50 1.76 4.08
N SER A 55 -14.02 2.89 3.53
CA SER A 55 -14.78 4.13 3.50
C SER A 55 -16.00 3.99 2.59
N GLU A 56 -17.07 4.75 2.87
CA GLU A 56 -18.31 4.71 2.07
C GLU A 56 -18.11 5.09 0.60
N ASP A 57 -17.15 5.98 0.33
CA ASP A 57 -16.78 6.43 -1.01
C ASP A 57 -15.84 5.45 -1.74
N LEU A 58 -15.39 4.39 -1.06
CA LEU A 58 -14.43 3.39 -1.54
C LEU A 58 -13.08 3.98 -2.00
N LYS A 59 -12.72 5.18 -1.54
CA LYS A 59 -11.44 5.84 -1.85
C LYS A 59 -10.35 5.59 -0.83
N GLY A 60 -10.61 4.73 0.14
CA GLY A 60 -9.68 4.38 1.18
C GLY A 60 -10.27 3.40 2.17
N TYR A 61 -9.46 3.04 3.13
CA TYR A 61 -9.86 2.17 4.24
C TYR A 61 -9.04 2.46 5.49
N GLY A 62 -9.64 2.19 6.64
CA GLY A 62 -8.96 2.09 7.92
C GLY A 62 -8.56 0.65 8.19
N TRP A 63 -7.57 0.48 9.04
CA TRP A 63 -7.15 -0.82 9.53
C TRP A 63 -6.94 -0.80 11.03
N CYS A 64 -7.12 -1.95 11.63
CA CYS A 64 -6.80 -2.20 13.02
C CYS A 64 -6.29 -3.62 13.16
N PHE A 65 -5.08 -3.81 13.65
CA PHE A 65 -4.53 -5.15 13.87
C PHE A 65 -3.56 -5.18 15.05
N ARG A 66 -3.45 -6.35 15.66
CA ARG A 66 -2.61 -6.59 16.81
C ARG A 66 -1.47 -7.55 16.45
N LYS A 67 -0.25 -7.22 16.88
CA LYS A 67 0.96 -8.05 16.75
C LYS A 67 1.50 -8.31 18.16
N GLY A 68 1.16 -9.44 18.75
CA GLY A 68 1.47 -9.69 20.16
C GLY A 68 0.84 -8.61 21.06
N ASN A 69 1.66 -7.82 21.75
CA ASN A 69 1.21 -6.68 22.57
C ASN A 69 1.16 -5.35 21.83
N TYR A 70 1.52 -5.30 20.54
CA TYR A 70 1.46 -4.07 19.76
C TYR A 70 0.13 -3.94 19.02
N LEU A 71 -0.51 -2.78 19.15
CA LEU A 71 -1.71 -2.41 18.39
C LEU A 71 -1.31 -1.40 17.31
N ASN A 72 -1.71 -1.68 16.06
CA ASN A 72 -1.56 -0.74 14.96
C ASN A 72 -2.95 -0.31 14.47
N VAL A 73 -3.17 1.00 14.42
CA VAL A 73 -4.41 1.61 13.93
C VAL A 73 -4.04 2.67 12.90
N GLY A 74 -4.65 2.62 11.73
CA GLY A 74 -4.38 3.59 10.69
C GLY A 74 -5.52 3.76 9.70
N LEU A 75 -5.38 4.75 8.84
CA LEU A 75 -6.28 5.04 7.74
C LEU A 75 -5.48 5.56 6.55
N GLY A 76 -5.75 5.00 5.37
CA GLY A 76 -5.17 5.43 4.10
C GLY A 76 -6.24 5.73 3.06
N ARG A 77 -6.03 6.77 2.24
CA ARG A 77 -6.96 7.12 1.18
C ARG A 77 -6.36 7.98 0.08
N GLU A 78 -7.05 8.07 -1.03
CA GLU A 78 -6.79 9.05 -2.06
C GLU A 78 -6.99 10.47 -1.54
N GLY A 79 -6.00 11.36 -1.78
CA GLY A 79 -6.01 12.74 -1.30
C GLY A 79 -5.71 12.86 0.19
N ASN A 80 -5.13 13.99 0.58
CA ASN A 80 -4.72 14.25 1.97
C ASN A 80 -5.68 15.20 2.73
N HIS A 81 -6.79 15.60 2.08
CA HIS A 81 -7.73 16.55 2.69
C HIS A 81 -8.34 15.96 3.95
N GLN A 82 -8.12 16.62 5.09
CA GLN A 82 -8.65 16.23 6.41
C GLN A 82 -8.22 14.80 6.89
N LEU A 83 -7.17 14.21 6.34
CA LEU A 83 -6.74 12.86 6.72
C LEU A 83 -6.48 12.73 8.22
N ALA A 84 -5.80 13.72 8.82
CA ALA A 84 -5.55 13.73 10.27
C ALA A 84 -6.85 13.71 11.09
N GLN A 85 -7.85 14.50 10.69
CA GLN A 85 -9.16 14.51 11.35
C GLN A 85 -9.88 13.16 11.16
N GLN A 86 -9.80 12.58 9.98
CA GLN A 86 -10.46 11.31 9.67
C GLN A 86 -9.85 10.13 10.43
N VAL A 87 -8.51 10.06 10.56
CA VAL A 87 -7.87 8.98 11.33
C VAL A 87 -8.17 9.10 12.82
N HIS A 88 -8.23 10.32 13.37
CA HIS A 88 -8.65 10.52 14.76
C HIS A 88 -10.12 10.12 14.97
N ALA A 89 -11.02 10.52 14.08
CA ALA A 89 -12.43 10.12 14.14
C ALA A 89 -12.60 8.61 14.03
N PHE A 90 -11.82 7.95 13.17
CA PHE A 90 -11.81 6.51 13.04
C PHE A 90 -11.35 5.82 14.34
N ALA A 91 -10.27 6.27 14.96
CA ALA A 91 -9.79 5.72 16.23
C ALA A 91 -10.81 5.94 17.37
N GLN A 92 -11.43 7.12 17.46
CA GLN A 92 -12.50 7.40 18.43
C GLN A 92 -13.71 6.48 18.21
N TRP A 93 -14.10 6.25 16.94
CA TRP A 93 -15.18 5.32 16.64
C TRP A 93 -14.83 3.89 17.06
N LEU A 94 -13.64 3.38 16.75
CA LEU A 94 -13.19 2.04 17.19
C LEU A 94 -13.23 1.91 18.72
N SER A 95 -12.81 2.94 19.43
CA SER A 95 -12.89 2.98 20.90
C SER A 95 -14.34 2.97 21.39
N SER A 96 -15.21 3.78 20.77
CA SER A 96 -16.64 3.88 21.16
C SER A 96 -17.41 2.57 21.01
N ILE A 97 -16.99 1.71 20.07
CA ILE A 97 -17.57 0.37 19.87
C ILE A 97 -16.80 -0.73 20.61
N GLY A 98 -15.88 -0.36 21.49
CA GLY A 98 -15.13 -1.30 22.33
C GLY A 98 -14.10 -2.17 21.60
N ARG A 99 -13.61 -1.75 20.42
CA ARG A 99 -12.57 -2.52 19.69
C ARG A 99 -11.19 -2.26 20.25
N ILE A 100 -10.88 -1.01 20.59
CA ILE A 100 -9.56 -0.56 21.06
C ILE A 100 -9.68 0.19 22.37
N PRO A 101 -8.61 0.31 23.19
CA PRO A 101 -8.59 1.11 24.41
C PRO A 101 -8.90 2.59 24.13
N SER A 102 -9.56 3.27 25.09
CA SER A 102 -9.91 4.70 24.95
C SER A 102 -8.75 5.64 25.21
N ASP A 103 -7.72 5.19 25.90
CA ASP A 103 -6.54 5.93 26.35
C ASP A 103 -5.30 5.73 25.46
N MET A 104 -5.52 5.33 24.19
CA MET A 104 -4.43 5.17 23.22
C MET A 104 -3.71 6.49 22.95
N PRO A 105 -2.40 6.46 22.58
CA PRO A 105 -1.68 7.66 22.16
C PRO A 105 -2.34 8.32 20.94
N SER A 106 -2.19 9.63 20.79
CA SER A 106 -2.86 10.43 19.76
C SER A 106 -1.95 10.87 18.61
N ARG A 107 -0.64 10.58 18.66
CA ARG A 107 0.32 11.05 17.67
C ARG A 107 0.47 10.05 16.53
N PHE A 108 -0.32 10.22 15.49
CA PHE A 108 -0.20 9.44 14.25
C PHE A 108 1.00 9.91 13.41
N LYS A 109 1.66 8.95 12.75
CA LYS A 109 2.72 9.20 11.77
C LYS A 109 2.13 9.11 10.37
N GLY A 110 2.47 10.09 9.52
CA GLY A 110 2.01 10.12 8.13
C GLY A 110 3.04 9.56 7.18
N HIS A 111 2.58 8.91 6.12
CA HIS A 111 3.37 8.55 4.96
C HIS A 111 2.54 8.69 3.67
N ALA A 112 3.22 8.66 2.53
CA ALA A 112 2.58 8.67 1.23
C ALA A 112 3.22 7.60 0.33
N TYR A 113 2.45 7.07 -0.60
CA TYR A 113 2.92 6.10 -1.58
C TYR A 113 2.11 6.19 -2.87
N LEU A 114 2.63 5.59 -3.95
CA LEU A 114 1.97 5.53 -5.24
C LEU A 114 1.46 4.14 -5.52
N LEU A 115 0.24 4.05 -6.00
CA LEU A 115 -0.27 2.83 -6.62
C LEU A 115 0.46 2.57 -7.94
N TYR A 116 0.79 1.33 -8.21
CA TYR A 116 1.57 0.92 -9.38
C TYR A 116 1.00 1.46 -10.70
N SER A 117 -0.32 1.41 -10.88
CA SER A 117 -0.99 1.91 -12.08
C SER A 117 -0.86 3.42 -12.29
N HIS A 118 -0.63 4.20 -11.23
CA HIS A 118 -0.51 5.65 -11.30
C HIS A 118 0.93 6.15 -11.31
N ALA A 119 1.89 5.24 -11.08
CA ALA A 119 3.29 5.62 -10.98
C ALA A 119 3.92 5.81 -12.36
N LYS A 120 4.53 6.97 -12.60
CA LYS A 120 5.28 7.30 -13.83
C LYS A 120 6.78 7.40 -13.59
N ARG A 121 7.26 6.87 -12.48
CA ARG A 121 8.65 6.99 -12.05
C ARG A 121 9.58 6.09 -12.86
N PRO A 122 10.75 6.59 -13.34
CA PRO A 122 11.82 5.74 -13.84
C PRO A 122 12.28 4.76 -12.75
N VAL A 123 12.62 3.56 -13.12
CA VAL A 123 13.08 2.52 -12.18
C VAL A 123 14.53 2.12 -12.39
N ILE A 124 15.13 2.53 -13.51
CA ILE A 124 16.54 2.28 -13.86
C ILE A 124 17.20 3.51 -14.48
N ASP A 125 18.50 3.64 -14.25
CA ASP A 125 19.43 4.49 -15.00
C ASP A 125 20.84 3.93 -14.86
N ASP A 126 21.87 4.59 -15.48
CA ASP A 126 23.27 4.19 -15.36
C ASP A 126 23.70 4.08 -13.90
N GLY A 127 24.00 2.85 -13.47
CA GLY A 127 24.39 2.54 -12.11
C GLY A 127 23.30 2.71 -11.05
N VAL A 128 22.02 2.84 -11.45
CA VAL A 128 20.91 3.12 -10.52
C VAL A 128 19.73 2.18 -10.72
N LEU A 129 19.18 1.68 -9.59
CA LEU A 129 17.90 0.98 -9.52
C LEU A 129 17.01 1.63 -8.45
N ILE A 130 15.70 1.70 -8.69
CA ILE A 130 14.70 2.18 -7.73
C ILE A 130 13.76 1.03 -7.35
N ILE A 131 13.53 0.83 -6.05
CA ILE A 131 12.73 -0.28 -5.51
C ILE A 131 11.61 0.19 -4.59
N GLY A 132 10.62 -0.66 -4.35
CA GLY A 132 9.53 -0.41 -3.40
C GLY A 132 8.73 0.86 -3.69
N ASP A 133 8.32 1.58 -2.65
CA ASP A 133 7.55 2.81 -2.76
C ASP A 133 8.28 3.93 -3.48
N ALA A 134 9.61 3.92 -3.49
CA ALA A 134 10.38 4.87 -4.28
C ALA A 134 10.13 4.70 -5.79
N ALA A 135 9.86 3.47 -6.23
CA ALA A 135 9.47 3.14 -7.60
C ALA A 135 7.95 3.21 -7.83
N GLY A 136 7.14 3.43 -6.80
CA GLY A 136 5.68 3.43 -6.88
C GLY A 136 5.12 2.04 -7.18
N LEU A 137 5.42 1.06 -6.34
CA LEU A 137 5.06 -0.35 -6.59
C LEU A 137 3.90 -0.86 -5.73
N ALA A 138 3.24 -0.02 -4.92
CA ALA A 138 2.10 -0.50 -4.14
C ALA A 138 0.99 -1.05 -5.05
N TYR A 139 0.36 -2.15 -4.64
CA TYR A 139 -0.71 -2.76 -5.44
C TYR A 139 -1.88 -1.81 -5.66
N THR A 140 -2.37 -1.75 -6.88
CA THR A 140 -3.43 -0.82 -7.29
C THR A 140 -4.73 -1.04 -6.55
N GLN A 141 -5.06 -2.28 -6.19
CA GLN A 141 -6.34 -2.63 -5.58
C GLN A 141 -6.37 -2.45 -4.06
N SER A 142 -5.26 -2.78 -3.39
CA SER A 142 -5.19 -2.78 -1.92
C SER A 142 -4.34 -1.65 -1.35
N GLY A 143 -3.43 -1.07 -2.14
CA GLY A 143 -2.42 -0.15 -1.62
C GLY A 143 -1.34 -0.83 -0.78
N GLU A 144 -1.34 -2.17 -0.70
CA GLU A 144 -0.30 -2.91 0.01
C GLU A 144 1.02 -2.77 -0.73
N GLY A 145 2.09 -2.36 -0.03
CA GLY A 145 3.40 -2.06 -0.58
C GLY A 145 4.53 -2.93 -0.04
N ILE A 146 4.32 -3.69 1.05
CA ILE A 146 5.37 -4.46 1.72
C ILE A 146 5.88 -5.59 0.82
N ARG A 147 4.97 -6.41 0.30
CA ARG A 147 5.33 -7.48 -0.62
C ARG A 147 5.99 -6.97 -1.90
N PRO A 148 5.45 -5.98 -2.63
CA PRO A 148 6.13 -5.37 -3.78
C PRO A 148 7.52 -4.82 -3.47
N ALA A 149 7.73 -4.24 -2.29
CA ALA A 149 9.04 -3.73 -1.89
C ALA A 149 10.06 -4.87 -1.73
N ILE A 150 9.67 -5.98 -1.10
CA ILE A 150 10.52 -7.17 -0.96
C ILE A 150 10.80 -7.79 -2.34
N GLU A 151 9.77 -8.04 -3.15
CA GLU A 151 9.90 -8.63 -4.49
C GLU A 151 10.82 -7.81 -5.38
N SER A 152 10.65 -6.49 -5.41
CA SER A 152 11.50 -5.60 -6.21
C SER A 152 12.94 -5.57 -5.70
N GLY A 153 13.14 -5.65 -4.39
CA GLY A 153 14.47 -5.78 -3.79
C GLY A 153 15.19 -7.06 -4.21
N LEU A 154 14.49 -8.21 -4.17
CA LEU A 154 15.03 -9.51 -4.61
C LEU A 154 15.34 -9.51 -6.11
N MET A 155 14.44 -8.95 -6.96
CA MET A 155 14.68 -8.82 -8.40
C MET A 155 15.89 -7.93 -8.68
N ALA A 156 16.03 -6.80 -7.98
CA ALA A 156 17.17 -5.90 -8.13
C ALA A 156 18.49 -6.60 -7.74
N ALA A 157 18.50 -7.32 -6.63
CA ALA A 157 19.68 -8.07 -6.18
C ALA A 157 20.12 -9.14 -7.20
N ASP A 158 19.17 -9.88 -7.77
CA ASP A 158 19.47 -10.89 -8.76
C ASP A 158 20.03 -10.28 -10.06
N VAL A 159 19.42 -9.19 -10.56
CA VAL A 159 19.93 -8.47 -11.74
C VAL A 159 21.33 -7.93 -11.48
N LEU A 160 21.60 -7.30 -10.33
CA LEU A 160 22.94 -6.82 -9.99
C LEU A 160 23.99 -7.94 -9.95
N ARG A 161 23.61 -9.10 -9.44
CA ARG A 161 24.49 -10.28 -9.45
C ARG A 161 24.83 -10.74 -10.88
N GLN A 162 23.86 -10.69 -11.79
CA GLN A 162 24.03 -11.12 -13.18
C GLN A 162 24.86 -10.15 -14.01
N THR A 163 24.86 -8.85 -13.68
CA THR A 163 25.63 -7.83 -14.40
C THR A 163 27.14 -7.94 -14.19
N ARG A 164 27.60 -8.67 -13.16
CA ARG A 164 29.02 -8.88 -12.84
C ARG A 164 29.86 -7.59 -12.81
N GLY A 165 29.27 -6.49 -12.32
CA GLY A 165 29.96 -5.20 -12.19
C GLY A 165 29.75 -4.22 -13.37
N ASP A 166 29.07 -4.65 -14.43
CA ASP A 166 28.65 -3.75 -15.51
C ASP A 166 27.24 -3.20 -15.25
N TYR A 167 27.15 -2.04 -14.63
CA TYR A 167 25.88 -1.43 -14.18
C TYR A 167 25.33 -0.39 -15.16
N ARG A 168 25.70 -0.43 -16.42
CA ARG A 168 25.10 0.41 -17.44
C ARG A 168 23.60 0.14 -17.57
N ARG A 169 22.85 1.16 -17.97
CA ARG A 169 21.38 1.10 -18.09
C ARG A 169 20.90 -0.11 -18.90
N GLU A 170 21.57 -0.44 -20.01
CA GLU A 170 21.22 -1.58 -20.86
C GLU A 170 21.33 -2.91 -20.12
N ARG A 171 22.30 -3.04 -19.21
CA ARG A 171 22.49 -4.24 -18.39
C ARG A 171 21.50 -4.33 -17.25
N LEU A 172 20.96 -3.20 -16.83
CA LEU A 172 19.93 -3.12 -15.77
C LEU A 172 18.50 -3.23 -16.33
N ALA A 173 18.30 -3.20 -17.66
CA ALA A 173 16.99 -3.23 -18.31
C ALA A 173 16.18 -4.48 -17.98
N ASP A 174 16.81 -5.61 -17.67
CA ASP A 174 16.15 -6.83 -17.23
C ASP A 174 15.32 -6.61 -15.94
N TYR A 175 15.76 -5.72 -15.05
CA TYR A 175 14.98 -5.36 -13.86
C TYR A 175 13.63 -4.72 -14.22
N GLU A 176 13.62 -3.76 -15.15
CA GLU A 176 12.38 -3.13 -15.61
C GLU A 176 11.44 -4.15 -16.28
N GLN A 177 12.01 -5.07 -17.07
CA GLN A 177 11.22 -6.13 -17.70
C GLN A 177 10.61 -7.08 -16.68
N ARG A 178 11.34 -7.47 -15.63
CA ARG A 178 10.83 -8.30 -14.54
C ARG A 178 9.70 -7.62 -13.77
N LEU A 179 9.84 -6.32 -13.48
CA LEU A 179 8.76 -5.55 -12.87
C LEU A 179 7.51 -5.54 -13.75
N ARG A 180 7.64 -5.31 -15.05
CA ARG A 180 6.51 -5.36 -15.98
C ARG A 180 5.88 -6.74 -16.08
N SER A 181 6.68 -7.79 -16.10
CA SER A 181 6.17 -9.17 -16.10
C SER A 181 5.41 -9.53 -14.84
N ARG A 182 5.86 -9.00 -13.69
CA ARG A 182 5.27 -9.29 -12.38
C ARG A 182 4.02 -8.45 -12.09
N PHE A 183 4.05 -7.15 -12.39
CA PHE A 183 2.99 -6.20 -12.02
C PHE A 183 2.12 -5.77 -13.21
N GLY A 184 2.47 -6.14 -14.42
CA GLY A 184 1.76 -5.73 -15.64
C GLY A 184 2.21 -4.39 -16.19
N ALA A 185 1.44 -3.82 -17.13
CA ALA A 185 1.68 -2.49 -17.66
C ALA A 185 1.29 -1.41 -16.63
N ARG A 186 2.07 -0.34 -16.56
CA ARG A 186 1.78 0.80 -15.65
C ARG A 186 0.63 1.67 -16.13
N ASP A 187 0.45 1.80 -17.44
CA ASP A 187 -0.70 2.53 -17.97
C ASP A 187 -1.95 1.62 -17.91
N PRO A 188 -2.91 1.92 -17.04
CA PRO A 188 -4.20 1.31 -17.20
C PRO A 188 -4.69 1.74 -18.58
N ALA A 189 -5.05 0.77 -19.45
CA ALA A 189 -5.83 1.09 -20.63
C ALA A 189 -6.94 2.04 -20.17
N PRO A 190 -7.18 3.17 -20.88
CA PRO A 190 -8.22 4.10 -20.47
C PRO A 190 -9.44 3.26 -20.19
N ALA A 191 -9.98 3.36 -18.97
CA ALA A 191 -11.13 2.58 -18.57
C ALA A 191 -12.15 2.82 -19.66
N GLY A 192 -12.30 1.82 -20.55
CA GLY A 192 -13.10 1.97 -21.75
C GLY A 192 -14.41 2.51 -21.27
N SER A 193 -14.96 3.50 -21.92
CA SER A 193 -16.14 4.26 -21.54
C SER A 193 -17.18 3.28 -20.99
N SER A 194 -17.14 3.08 -19.67
CA SER A 194 -18.04 2.16 -19.00
C SER A 194 -19.42 2.73 -19.21
N VAL A 195 -20.23 2.02 -19.98
CA VAL A 195 -21.63 2.37 -20.24
C VAL A 195 -22.42 2.53 -18.93
N ILE A 196 -21.87 2.03 -17.82
CA ILE A 196 -22.49 2.11 -16.49
C ILE A 196 -22.15 3.44 -15.84
N PRO A 197 -23.16 4.28 -15.46
CA PRO A 197 -22.96 5.51 -14.72
C PRO A 197 -22.15 5.30 -13.43
N SER A 198 -21.29 6.27 -13.08
CA SER A 198 -20.39 6.18 -11.91
C SER A 198 -21.15 5.89 -10.61
N GLY A 199 -22.31 6.50 -10.39
CA GLY A 199 -23.16 6.25 -9.22
C GLY A 199 -23.64 4.81 -9.12
N LEU A 200 -24.03 4.19 -10.25
CA LEU A 200 -24.49 2.80 -10.28
C LEU A 200 -23.31 1.84 -10.04
N ARG A 201 -22.12 2.13 -10.59
CA ARG A 201 -20.89 1.35 -10.29
C ARG A 201 -20.57 1.36 -8.82
N SER A 202 -20.60 2.52 -8.18
CA SER A 202 -20.35 2.66 -6.74
C SER A 202 -21.40 1.94 -5.91
N ALA A 203 -22.66 1.95 -6.31
CA ALA A 203 -23.73 1.21 -5.62
C ALA A 203 -23.53 -0.31 -5.73
N ILE A 204 -23.20 -0.82 -6.92
CA ILE A 204 -22.89 -2.23 -7.15
C ILE A 204 -21.66 -2.63 -6.32
N ALA A 205 -20.57 -1.86 -6.37
CA ALA A 205 -19.36 -2.14 -5.60
C ALA A 205 -19.66 -2.21 -4.10
N ARG A 206 -20.40 -1.24 -3.54
CA ARG A 206 -20.82 -1.27 -2.13
C ARG A 206 -21.68 -2.48 -1.80
N SER A 207 -22.59 -2.88 -2.70
CA SER A 207 -23.39 -4.08 -2.50
C SER A 207 -22.54 -5.34 -2.46
N LEU A 208 -21.60 -5.50 -3.39
CA LEU A 208 -20.66 -6.62 -3.41
C LEU A 208 -19.78 -6.66 -2.16
N MET A 209 -19.26 -5.51 -1.70
CA MET A 209 -18.45 -5.40 -0.49
C MET A 209 -19.20 -5.81 0.79
N ARG A 210 -20.53 -5.85 0.77
CA ARG A 210 -21.35 -6.37 1.88
C ARG A 210 -21.53 -7.89 1.84
N THR A 211 -21.12 -8.56 0.77
CA THR A 211 -21.25 -10.01 0.66
C THR A 211 -19.97 -10.71 1.15
N GLN A 212 -20.11 -11.64 2.09
CA GLN A 212 -18.99 -12.39 2.67
C GLN A 212 -18.18 -13.14 1.60
N TRP A 213 -18.84 -13.69 0.60
CA TRP A 213 -18.17 -14.39 -0.50
C TRP A 213 -17.25 -13.47 -1.30
N PHE A 214 -17.71 -12.26 -1.67
CA PHE A 214 -16.91 -11.30 -2.42
C PHE A 214 -15.75 -10.76 -1.62
N THR A 215 -15.99 -10.34 -0.37
CA THR A 215 -14.93 -9.80 0.49
C THR A 215 -13.87 -10.84 0.79
N ARG A 216 -14.23 -12.10 1.04
CA ARG A 216 -13.26 -13.16 1.25
C ARG A 216 -12.49 -13.48 -0.02
N ARG A 217 -13.19 -13.82 -1.13
CA ARG A 217 -12.58 -14.36 -2.34
C ARG A 217 -11.81 -13.33 -3.17
N PHE A 218 -12.27 -12.09 -3.22
CA PHE A 218 -11.67 -11.04 -4.04
C PHE A 218 -10.88 -10.03 -3.19
N VAL A 219 -11.46 -9.52 -2.13
CA VAL A 219 -10.76 -8.50 -1.32
C VAL A 219 -9.63 -9.15 -0.53
N LEU A 220 -9.92 -10.12 0.33
CA LEU A 220 -8.87 -10.72 1.17
C LEU A 220 -7.92 -11.59 0.35
N ASP A 221 -8.42 -12.65 -0.33
CA ASP A 221 -7.54 -13.64 -0.98
C ASP A 221 -6.72 -13.05 -2.13
N LYS A 222 -7.32 -12.18 -2.97
CA LYS A 222 -6.64 -11.64 -4.15
C LYS A 222 -5.97 -10.29 -3.93
N TRP A 223 -6.62 -9.32 -3.25
CA TRP A 223 -6.12 -7.95 -3.17
C TRP A 223 -5.15 -7.73 -2.01
N PHE A 224 -5.33 -8.44 -0.90
CA PHE A 224 -4.47 -8.29 0.29
C PHE A 224 -3.51 -9.47 0.48
N LEU A 225 -4.01 -10.70 0.47
CA LEU A 225 -3.17 -11.88 0.76
C LEU A 225 -2.41 -12.38 -0.46
N HIS A 226 -2.85 -12.01 -1.68
CA HIS A 226 -2.26 -12.52 -2.92
C HIS A 226 -2.06 -14.04 -2.88
N ALA A 227 -3.10 -14.76 -2.41
CA ALA A 227 -3.07 -16.20 -2.15
C ALA A 227 -2.76 -17.05 -3.40
N ASP A 228 -2.91 -16.48 -4.59
CA ASP A 228 -2.59 -17.08 -5.89
C ASP A 228 -1.11 -16.87 -6.31
N GLN A 229 -0.36 -16.07 -5.55
CA GLN A 229 1.04 -15.79 -5.85
C GLN A 229 1.97 -16.75 -5.11
N PRO A 230 3.12 -17.13 -5.71
CA PRO A 230 4.08 -17.99 -5.04
C PRO A 230 4.61 -17.32 -3.76
N ALA A 231 5.06 -18.14 -2.82
CA ALA A 231 5.73 -17.64 -1.63
C ALA A 231 6.98 -16.85 -2.01
N LEU A 232 7.31 -15.84 -1.18
CA LEU A 232 8.58 -15.14 -1.30
C LEU A 232 9.66 -16.11 -0.83
N VAL A 233 10.47 -16.61 -1.75
CA VAL A 233 11.67 -17.40 -1.44
C VAL A 233 12.87 -16.51 -1.71
N PRO A 234 13.87 -16.53 -0.81
CA PRO A 234 15.12 -15.78 -0.99
C PRO A 234 15.97 -16.33 -2.13
#